data_e30ca152695d0186731245869b45d3a4
#
_entry.id   e30ca152695d0186731245869b45d3a4
#
_cell.length_a   1.000
_cell.length_b   1.000
_cell.length_c   1.000
_cell.angle_alpha   90.00
_cell.angle_beta   90.00
_cell.angle_gamma   90.00
#
_symmetry.space_group_name_H-M   'P 1'
#
loop_
_entity.id
_entity.type
_entity.pdbx_description
1 polymer ?
#
loop_
_entity_poly.entity_id
_entity_poly.type
_entity_poly.pdbx_seq_one_letter_code
_entity_poly.pdbx_strand_id
1 'polypeptide(L)'
;MNKEWSELNKTIQTQIKKKDTYEEGIGTLFDLRNRLMEVLISFKDELRREDFDAIPFINANGYHSKTIAYSIWHIFRIEDIVAHTLINEDEQVFFADNYQERINSPIITTGNELVKQQITDFSGQLNLQELYSYLFEVKDSTEKIIKSLSYGELTRKISGERKECLKSLKVVSTDENAIWLIDYWCNKDIGGLIQMSFSRHWIMHTEACLRIKNKIHP
;
A
#
# COMPACT_ATOMS: atom_id res chain seq x y z
N MET A 1 -16.29 6.94 -5.07
CA MET A 1 -14.97 7.54 -4.73
C MET A 1 -15.20 8.80 -3.92
N ASN A 2 -14.54 8.92 -2.78
CA ASN A 2 -14.59 10.12 -1.95
C ASN A 2 -14.12 11.33 -2.78
N LYS A 3 -14.98 12.35 -2.89
CA LYS A 3 -14.72 13.50 -3.76
C LYS A 3 -13.48 14.28 -3.31
N GLU A 4 -13.33 14.48 -2.01
CA GLU A 4 -12.19 15.19 -1.42
C GLU A 4 -10.86 14.50 -1.71
N TRP A 5 -10.75 13.18 -1.45
CA TRP A 5 -9.53 12.41 -1.75
C TRP A 5 -9.20 12.39 -3.24
N SER A 6 -10.24 12.33 -4.08
CA SER A 6 -10.07 12.41 -5.54
C SER A 6 -9.49 13.75 -5.98
N GLU A 7 -9.96 14.87 -5.40
CA GLU A 7 -9.45 16.20 -5.71
C GLU A 7 -8.01 16.39 -5.19
N LEU A 8 -7.71 15.96 -3.95
CA LEU A 8 -6.33 15.95 -3.43
C LEU A 8 -5.40 15.16 -4.34
N ASN A 9 -5.80 13.96 -4.77
CA ASN A 9 -4.99 13.14 -5.67
C ASN A 9 -4.73 13.80 -7.03
N LYS A 10 -5.69 14.51 -7.62
CA LYS A 10 -5.51 15.30 -8.84
C LYS A 10 -4.54 16.46 -8.63
N THR A 11 -4.66 17.14 -7.49
CA THR A 11 -3.76 18.23 -7.10
C THR A 11 -2.33 17.73 -6.99
N ILE A 12 -2.10 16.62 -6.28
CA ILE A 12 -0.78 15.96 -6.18
C ILE A 12 -0.22 15.68 -7.57
N GLN A 13 -1.01 15.04 -8.45
CA GLN A 13 -0.57 14.69 -9.81
C GLN A 13 -0.16 15.89 -10.66
N THR A 14 -0.73 17.05 -10.39
CA THR A 14 -0.44 18.30 -11.10
C THR A 14 0.80 18.99 -10.52
N GLN A 15 0.86 19.09 -9.19
CA GLN A 15 1.89 19.83 -8.46
C GLN A 15 3.25 19.15 -8.51
N ILE A 16 3.33 17.83 -8.30
CA ILE A 16 4.62 17.12 -8.28
C ILE A 16 5.33 17.08 -9.66
N LYS A 17 4.61 17.35 -10.75
CA LYS A 17 5.17 17.38 -12.11
C LYS A 17 5.88 18.67 -12.46
N LYS A 18 5.81 19.69 -11.62
CA LYS A 18 6.37 21.02 -11.88
C LYS A 18 7.34 21.37 -10.77
N LYS A 19 8.54 21.81 -11.14
CA LYS A 19 9.59 22.17 -10.17
C LYS A 19 9.10 23.21 -9.15
N ASP A 20 8.40 24.24 -9.61
CA ASP A 20 7.96 25.36 -8.77
C ASP A 20 6.88 24.99 -7.76
N THR A 21 6.14 23.89 -7.97
CA THR A 21 5.07 23.43 -7.08
C THR A 21 5.36 22.05 -6.48
N TYR A 22 6.57 21.52 -6.65
CA TYR A 22 6.94 20.19 -6.19
C TYR A 22 6.77 20.02 -4.67
N GLU A 23 7.32 20.96 -3.89
CA GLU A 23 7.25 20.92 -2.42
C GLU A 23 5.79 21.01 -1.92
N GLU A 24 4.96 21.84 -2.56
CA GLU A 24 3.53 21.90 -2.29
C GLU A 24 2.84 20.55 -2.58
N GLY A 25 3.22 19.92 -3.69
CA GLY A 25 2.72 18.61 -4.09
C GLY A 25 3.06 17.51 -3.09
N ILE A 26 4.27 17.52 -2.54
CA ILE A 26 4.69 16.60 -1.46
C ILE A 26 3.89 16.89 -0.17
N GLY A 27 3.69 18.16 0.18
CA GLY A 27 2.84 18.55 1.30
C GLY A 27 1.40 18.06 1.14
N THR A 28 0.82 18.21 -0.06
CA THR A 28 -0.53 17.71 -0.39
C THR A 28 -0.60 16.18 -0.33
N LEU A 29 0.45 15.47 -0.75
CA LEU A 29 0.55 14.02 -0.64
C LEU A 29 0.51 13.57 0.83
N PHE A 30 1.27 14.24 1.71
CA PHE A 30 1.27 13.88 3.13
C PHE A 30 -0.06 14.21 3.82
N ASP A 31 -0.73 15.31 3.45
CA ASP A 31 -2.08 15.61 3.94
C ASP A 31 -3.07 14.50 3.56
N LEU A 32 -3.10 14.08 2.29
CA LEU A 32 -3.93 12.96 1.84
C LEU A 32 -3.63 11.68 2.62
N ARG A 33 -2.35 11.32 2.78
CA ARG A 33 -1.92 10.13 3.51
C ARG A 33 -2.34 10.16 4.97
N ASN A 34 -2.23 11.31 5.63
CA ASN A 34 -2.68 11.49 7.02
C ASN A 34 -4.18 11.26 7.15
N ARG A 35 -5.00 11.85 6.26
CA ARG A 35 -6.47 11.65 6.25
C ARG A 35 -6.87 10.19 6.02
N LEU A 36 -6.19 9.49 5.09
CA LEU A 36 -6.42 8.07 4.85
C LEU A 36 -6.00 7.22 6.06
N MET A 37 -4.88 7.59 6.69
CA MET A 37 -4.38 6.94 7.89
C MET A 37 -5.35 7.06 9.06
N GLU A 38 -5.92 8.24 9.30
CA GLU A 38 -6.95 8.49 10.33
C GLU A 38 -8.13 7.53 10.15
N VAL A 39 -8.59 7.32 8.92
CA VAL A 39 -9.65 6.35 8.63
C VAL A 39 -9.23 4.91 8.97
N LEU A 40 -8.02 4.50 8.56
CA LEU A 40 -7.54 3.14 8.86
C LEU A 40 -7.38 2.92 10.37
N ILE A 41 -6.91 3.95 11.11
CA ILE A 41 -6.75 3.89 12.55
C ILE A 41 -8.12 3.81 13.25
N SER A 42 -9.13 4.58 12.79
CA SER A 42 -10.47 4.58 13.41
C SER A 42 -11.10 3.19 13.43
N PHE A 43 -10.72 2.29 12.52
CA PHE A 43 -11.22 0.92 12.52
C PHE A 43 -10.86 0.14 13.78
N LYS A 44 -9.77 0.47 14.48
CA LYS A 44 -9.39 -0.18 15.73
C LYS A 44 -10.42 0.05 16.84
N ASP A 45 -11.04 1.22 16.84
CA ASP A 45 -12.00 1.62 17.87
C ASP A 45 -13.45 1.30 17.48
N GLU A 46 -13.71 1.20 16.18
CA GLU A 46 -15.05 1.07 15.61
C GLU A 46 -15.44 -0.37 15.25
N LEU A 47 -14.45 -1.26 15.08
CA LEU A 47 -14.65 -2.62 14.58
C LEU A 47 -14.16 -3.67 15.58
N ARG A 48 -14.83 -4.84 15.56
CA ARG A 48 -14.41 -6.03 16.28
C ARG A 48 -13.42 -6.83 15.45
N ARG A 49 -12.73 -7.80 16.09
CA ARG A 49 -11.76 -8.65 15.41
C ARG A 49 -12.34 -9.38 14.19
N GLU A 50 -13.54 -9.93 14.34
CA GLU A 50 -14.26 -10.66 13.29
C GLU A 50 -14.64 -9.79 12.08
N ASP A 51 -14.75 -8.48 12.25
CA ASP A 51 -15.04 -7.55 11.16
C ASP A 51 -13.85 -7.38 10.21
N PHE A 52 -12.63 -7.56 10.72
CA PHE A 52 -11.40 -7.40 9.94
C PHE A 52 -11.17 -8.52 8.93
N ASP A 53 -11.70 -9.71 9.15
CA ASP A 53 -11.59 -10.85 8.24
C ASP A 53 -12.90 -11.17 7.50
N ALA A 54 -13.95 -10.37 7.72
CA ALA A 54 -15.19 -10.48 6.97
C ALA A 54 -15.00 -10.11 5.48
N ILE A 55 -15.63 -10.92 4.58
CA ILE A 55 -15.59 -10.72 3.13
C ILE A 55 -17.00 -10.60 2.53
N PRO A 56 -17.77 -9.55 2.85
CA PRO A 56 -19.17 -9.42 2.44
C PRO A 56 -19.38 -9.34 0.93
N PHE A 57 -18.30 -9.06 0.17
CA PHE A 57 -18.32 -8.94 -1.29
C PHE A 57 -17.49 -10.02 -1.98
N ILE A 58 -17.53 -11.28 -1.51
CA ILE A 58 -16.70 -12.39 -1.99
C ILE A 58 -16.74 -12.62 -3.52
N ASN A 59 -17.85 -12.27 -4.16
CA ASN A 59 -18.05 -12.42 -5.61
C ASN A 59 -17.76 -11.16 -6.42
N ALA A 60 -17.29 -10.08 -5.78
CA ALA A 60 -16.87 -8.88 -6.51
C ALA A 60 -15.49 -9.08 -7.15
N ASN A 61 -15.15 -8.21 -8.11
CA ASN A 61 -13.86 -8.27 -8.83
C ASN A 61 -12.81 -7.37 -8.18
N GLY A 62 -11.53 -7.78 -8.31
CA GLY A 62 -10.36 -6.99 -7.95
C GLY A 62 -10.31 -6.63 -6.47
N TYR A 63 -9.95 -5.38 -6.16
CA TYR A 63 -9.81 -4.88 -4.78
C TYR A 63 -11.15 -4.78 -4.02
N HIS A 64 -12.25 -5.03 -4.69
CA HIS A 64 -13.59 -5.03 -4.09
C HIS A 64 -13.92 -6.31 -3.33
N SER A 65 -13.28 -7.43 -3.65
CA SER A 65 -13.52 -8.72 -3.01
C SER A 65 -12.39 -9.04 -2.01
N LYS A 66 -12.21 -8.15 -1.04
CA LYS A 66 -11.15 -8.25 -0.03
C LYS A 66 -11.74 -8.09 1.37
N THR A 67 -10.91 -8.32 2.39
CA THR A 67 -11.20 -8.01 3.79
C THR A 67 -10.54 -6.71 4.20
N ILE A 68 -10.87 -6.18 5.37
CA ILE A 68 -10.20 -4.97 5.92
C ILE A 68 -8.75 -5.29 6.27
N ALA A 69 -8.48 -6.40 6.99
CA ALA A 69 -7.13 -6.77 7.38
C ALA A 69 -6.22 -7.02 6.17
N TYR A 70 -6.71 -7.74 5.15
CA TYR A 70 -5.98 -7.91 3.89
C TYR A 70 -5.67 -6.56 3.23
N SER A 71 -6.66 -5.66 3.16
CA SER A 71 -6.47 -4.37 2.48
C SER A 71 -5.43 -3.50 3.18
N ILE A 72 -5.41 -3.48 4.52
CA ILE A 72 -4.36 -2.81 5.30
C ILE A 72 -3.00 -3.45 5.02
N TRP A 73 -2.88 -4.77 5.16
CA TRP A 73 -1.65 -5.52 4.80
C TRP A 73 -1.16 -5.15 3.41
N HIS A 74 -2.03 -5.25 2.42
CA HIS A 74 -1.71 -5.08 1.01
C HIS A 74 -1.24 -3.66 0.68
N ILE A 75 -1.87 -2.62 1.25
CA ILE A 75 -1.43 -1.24 1.08
C ILE A 75 0.03 -1.09 1.52
N PHE A 76 0.33 -1.49 2.75
CA PHE A 76 1.65 -1.23 3.34
C PHE A 76 2.71 -2.20 2.86
N ARG A 77 2.33 -3.44 2.50
CA ARG A 77 3.27 -4.38 1.89
C ARG A 77 3.75 -3.91 0.51
N ILE A 78 2.84 -3.40 -0.33
CA ILE A 78 3.20 -2.79 -1.62
C ILE A 78 4.05 -1.53 -1.40
N GLU A 79 3.67 -0.69 -0.47
CA GLU A 79 4.41 0.54 -0.18
C GLU A 79 5.85 0.24 0.26
N ASP A 80 6.03 -0.67 1.22
CA ASP A 80 7.33 -1.10 1.72
C ASP A 80 8.23 -1.64 0.59
N ILE A 81 7.70 -2.54 -0.23
CA ILE A 81 8.43 -3.09 -1.39
C ILE A 81 8.87 -1.97 -2.34
N VAL A 82 7.95 -1.08 -2.71
CA VAL A 82 8.22 -0.01 -3.68
C VAL A 82 9.18 1.04 -3.11
N ALA A 83 8.96 1.48 -1.87
CA ALA A 83 9.78 2.50 -1.23
C ALA A 83 11.22 2.02 -1.02
N HIS A 84 11.38 0.84 -0.42
CA HIS A 84 12.70 0.33 -0.03
C HIS A 84 13.42 -0.38 -1.17
N THR A 85 12.78 -1.35 -1.84
CA THR A 85 13.47 -2.11 -2.90
C THR A 85 13.70 -1.31 -4.18
N LEU A 86 12.73 -0.48 -4.59
CA LEU A 86 12.78 0.17 -5.91
C LEU A 86 13.24 1.64 -5.87
N ILE A 87 12.96 2.39 -4.81
CA ILE A 87 13.28 3.82 -4.72
C ILE A 87 14.55 4.06 -3.92
N ASN A 88 14.60 3.62 -2.64
CA ASN A 88 15.69 3.87 -1.71
C ASN A 88 16.83 2.85 -1.81
N GLU A 89 16.56 1.68 -2.38
CA GLU A 89 17.53 0.62 -2.62
C GLU A 89 18.12 0.01 -1.33
N ASP A 90 17.32 -0.07 -0.28
CA ASP A 90 17.65 -0.62 1.03
C ASP A 90 16.72 -1.77 1.45
N GLU A 91 16.89 -2.26 2.68
CA GLU A 91 16.10 -3.37 3.22
C GLU A 91 14.69 -2.90 3.57
N GLN A 92 13.70 -3.73 3.23
CA GLN A 92 12.29 -3.49 3.57
C GLN A 92 12.09 -3.55 5.09
N VAL A 93 11.26 -2.65 5.63
CA VAL A 93 10.84 -2.63 7.05
C VAL A 93 10.31 -3.99 7.48
N PHE A 94 9.60 -4.67 6.59
CA PHE A 94 9.04 -6.01 6.83
C PHE A 94 10.08 -7.05 7.26
N PHE A 95 11.28 -7.00 6.69
CA PHE A 95 12.36 -7.92 7.02
C PHE A 95 13.26 -7.38 8.12
N ALA A 96 13.63 -6.10 8.06
CA ALA A 96 14.54 -5.46 9.02
C ALA A 96 14.05 -5.59 10.48
N ASP A 97 12.73 -5.47 10.68
CA ASP A 97 12.09 -5.51 12.00
C ASP A 97 11.29 -6.78 12.27
N ASN A 98 11.54 -7.82 11.48
CA ASN A 98 10.95 -9.17 11.63
C ASN A 98 9.40 -9.16 11.65
N TYR A 99 8.78 -8.28 10.86
CA TYR A 99 7.33 -8.17 10.83
C TYR A 99 6.62 -9.41 10.30
N GLN A 100 7.29 -10.28 9.55
CA GLN A 100 6.69 -11.56 9.15
C GLN A 100 6.22 -12.38 10.35
N GLU A 101 7.09 -12.55 11.34
CA GLU A 101 6.74 -13.30 12.56
C GLU A 101 5.81 -12.49 13.47
N ARG A 102 6.09 -11.21 13.67
CA ARG A 102 5.31 -10.33 14.56
C ARG A 102 3.85 -10.26 14.13
N ILE A 103 3.60 -10.07 12.82
CA ILE A 103 2.25 -10.03 12.25
C ILE A 103 1.64 -11.42 12.15
N ASN A 104 2.45 -12.49 12.27
CA ASN A 104 2.06 -13.87 11.96
C ASN A 104 1.61 -14.02 10.50
N SER A 105 2.37 -13.41 9.57
CA SER A 105 2.03 -13.47 8.15
C SER A 105 2.52 -14.77 7.51
N PRO A 106 1.65 -15.59 6.93
CA PRO A 106 2.05 -16.81 6.22
C PRO A 106 2.73 -16.55 4.87
N ILE A 107 2.71 -15.31 4.39
CA ILE A 107 3.30 -14.91 3.11
C ILE A 107 4.21 -13.69 3.27
N ILE A 108 5.16 -13.55 2.35
CA ILE A 108 6.03 -12.37 2.23
C ILE A 108 5.69 -11.51 1.01
N THR A 109 4.76 -11.97 0.18
CA THR A 109 4.35 -11.37 -1.08
C THR A 109 3.36 -10.22 -0.87
N THR A 110 2.87 -9.66 -1.97
CA THR A 110 1.82 -8.62 -1.94
C THR A 110 0.43 -9.17 -1.63
N GLY A 111 0.24 -10.50 -1.65
CA GLY A 111 -1.04 -11.15 -1.48
C GLY A 111 -1.97 -11.09 -2.70
N ASN A 112 -1.51 -10.57 -3.86
CA ASN A 112 -2.34 -10.51 -5.07
C ASN A 112 -2.79 -11.89 -5.56
N GLU A 113 -2.03 -12.93 -5.25
CA GLU A 113 -2.33 -14.33 -5.55
C GLU A 113 -3.51 -14.90 -4.74
N LEU A 114 -3.86 -14.26 -3.61
CA LEU A 114 -4.91 -14.76 -2.74
C LEU A 114 -6.31 -14.44 -3.29
N VAL A 115 -7.18 -15.44 -3.29
CA VAL A 115 -8.53 -15.33 -3.81
C VAL A 115 -9.58 -15.89 -2.84
N LYS A 116 -10.76 -15.26 -2.79
CA LYS A 116 -11.93 -15.74 -2.05
C LYS A 116 -11.62 -16.14 -0.60
N GLN A 117 -11.84 -17.40 -0.23
CA GLN A 117 -11.65 -17.93 1.12
C GLN A 117 -10.20 -17.77 1.60
N GLN A 118 -9.21 -17.90 0.71
CA GLN A 118 -7.80 -17.69 1.07
C GLN A 118 -7.53 -16.31 1.68
N ILE A 119 -8.28 -15.28 1.25
CA ILE A 119 -8.15 -13.92 1.80
C ILE A 119 -8.68 -13.85 3.24
N THR A 120 -9.81 -14.52 3.53
CA THR A 120 -10.34 -14.62 4.89
C THR A 120 -9.42 -15.41 5.80
N ASP A 121 -8.93 -16.57 5.34
CA ASP A 121 -8.03 -17.43 6.08
C ASP A 121 -6.70 -16.71 6.40
N PHE A 122 -6.16 -15.98 5.43
CA PHE A 122 -5.00 -15.10 5.63
C PHE A 122 -5.28 -14.03 6.68
N SER A 123 -6.38 -13.31 6.53
CA SER A 123 -6.74 -12.19 7.43
C SER A 123 -6.99 -12.65 8.86
N GLY A 124 -7.60 -13.83 9.02
CA GLY A 124 -7.87 -14.45 10.33
C GLY A 124 -6.61 -14.79 11.13
N GLN A 125 -5.47 -15.04 10.45
CA GLN A 125 -4.19 -15.38 11.08
C GLN A 125 -3.41 -14.16 11.57
N LEU A 126 -3.67 -12.96 11.01
CA LEU A 126 -2.86 -11.78 11.28
C LEU A 126 -3.03 -11.26 12.71
N ASN A 127 -1.92 -10.96 13.35
CA ASN A 127 -1.89 -10.15 14.56
C ASN A 127 -2.16 -8.69 14.21
N LEU A 128 -3.36 -8.21 14.50
CA LEU A 128 -3.77 -6.84 14.13
C LEU A 128 -2.95 -5.76 14.84
N GLN A 129 -2.52 -5.97 16.09
CA GLN A 129 -1.70 -4.99 16.80
C GLN A 129 -0.37 -4.78 16.05
N GLU A 130 0.30 -5.86 15.67
CA GLU A 130 1.56 -5.79 14.95
C GLU A 130 1.39 -5.34 13.49
N LEU A 131 0.24 -5.65 12.87
CA LEU A 131 -0.11 -5.11 11.56
C LEU A 131 -0.20 -3.59 11.59
N TYR A 132 -0.79 -3.00 12.64
CA TYR A 132 -0.82 -1.55 12.82
C TYR A 132 0.55 -0.97 13.18
N SER A 133 1.39 -1.68 13.92
CA SER A 133 2.78 -1.26 14.17
C SER A 133 3.56 -1.16 12.84
N TYR A 134 3.45 -2.18 11.99
CA TYR A 134 4.03 -2.21 10.65
C TYR A 134 3.54 -1.04 9.77
N LEU A 135 2.24 -0.80 9.75
CA LEU A 135 1.61 0.30 9.02
C LEU A 135 2.21 1.66 9.39
N PHE A 136 2.40 1.95 10.70
CA PHE A 136 3.00 3.20 11.15
C PHE A 136 4.45 3.31 10.70
N GLU A 137 5.22 2.26 10.86
CA GLU A 137 6.66 2.25 10.57
C GLU A 137 6.94 2.38 9.08
N VAL A 138 6.20 1.66 8.23
CA VAL A 138 6.29 1.80 6.77
C VAL A 138 5.92 3.22 6.34
N LYS A 139 4.82 3.79 6.87
CA LYS A 139 4.42 5.16 6.55
C LYS A 139 5.53 6.15 6.89
N ASP A 140 6.07 6.07 8.09
CA ASP A 140 7.10 7.00 8.56
C ASP A 140 8.40 6.86 7.76
N SER A 141 8.81 5.64 7.45
CA SER A 141 10.00 5.35 6.63
C SER A 141 9.81 5.87 5.19
N THR A 142 8.68 5.56 4.56
CA THR A 142 8.36 6.04 3.21
C THR A 142 8.33 7.57 3.14
N GLU A 143 7.78 8.25 4.13
CA GLU A 143 7.74 9.72 4.14
C GLU A 143 9.13 10.34 4.30
N LYS A 144 10.04 9.70 5.05
CA LYS A 144 11.45 10.10 5.11
C LYS A 144 12.13 9.94 3.74
N ILE A 145 11.90 8.81 3.07
CA ILE A 145 12.40 8.55 1.71
C ILE A 145 11.88 9.63 0.74
N ILE A 146 10.57 9.89 0.72
CA ILE A 146 9.98 10.90 -0.17
C ILE A 146 10.56 12.30 0.10
N LYS A 147 10.73 12.68 1.37
CA LYS A 147 11.33 13.98 1.77
C LYS A 147 12.77 14.13 1.34
N SER A 148 13.52 13.03 1.19
CA SER A 148 14.92 13.07 0.73
C SER A 148 15.06 13.22 -0.78
N LEU A 149 13.98 12.96 -1.55
CA LEU A 149 14.00 13.05 -3.01
C LEU A 149 13.98 14.50 -3.48
N SER A 150 14.85 14.82 -4.43
CA SER A 150 14.78 16.06 -5.18
C SER A 150 13.78 15.95 -6.36
N TYR A 151 13.29 17.10 -6.85
CA TYR A 151 12.44 17.12 -8.05
C TYR A 151 13.08 16.40 -9.25
N GLY A 152 14.41 16.53 -9.41
CA GLY A 152 15.15 15.89 -10.53
C GLY A 152 15.11 14.37 -10.50
N GLU A 153 14.98 13.77 -9.32
CA GLU A 153 14.94 12.31 -9.16
C GLU A 153 13.61 11.70 -9.57
N LEU A 154 12.54 12.49 -9.65
CA LEU A 154 11.22 11.97 -10.01
C LEU A 154 11.18 11.30 -11.40
N THR A 155 12.05 11.70 -12.30
CA THR A 155 12.15 11.13 -13.65
C THR A 155 13.10 9.94 -13.76
N ARG A 156 13.79 9.59 -12.66
CA ARG A 156 14.69 8.44 -12.58
C ARG A 156 13.90 7.16 -12.82
N LYS A 157 14.34 6.36 -13.78
CA LYS A 157 13.75 5.05 -14.10
C LYS A 157 14.32 3.98 -13.19
N ILE A 158 13.53 2.95 -12.97
CA ILE A 158 13.97 1.75 -12.24
C ILE A 158 14.98 0.99 -13.13
N SER A 159 16.14 0.69 -12.58
CA SER A 159 17.19 -0.02 -13.30
C SER A 159 16.84 -1.51 -13.49
N GLY A 160 17.47 -2.14 -14.50
CA GLY A 160 17.35 -3.59 -14.69
C GLY A 160 17.84 -4.39 -13.48
N GLU A 161 18.88 -3.90 -12.81
CA GLU A 161 19.41 -4.48 -11.59
C GLU A 161 18.38 -4.48 -10.46
N ARG A 162 17.65 -3.37 -10.26
CA ARG A 162 16.57 -3.30 -9.26
C ARG A 162 15.41 -4.24 -9.59
N LYS A 163 15.09 -4.40 -10.88
CA LYS A 163 14.09 -5.37 -11.33
C LYS A 163 14.50 -6.82 -10.99
N GLU A 164 15.75 -7.17 -11.22
CA GLU A 164 16.25 -8.50 -10.86
C GLU A 164 16.35 -8.70 -9.32
N CYS A 165 16.72 -7.67 -8.58
CA CYS A 165 16.69 -7.68 -7.12
C CYS A 165 15.25 -7.95 -6.62
N LEU A 166 14.24 -7.24 -7.13
CA LEU A 166 12.83 -7.46 -6.78
C LEU A 166 12.39 -8.91 -7.03
N LYS A 167 12.80 -9.49 -8.15
CA LYS A 167 12.50 -10.91 -8.47
C LYS A 167 13.19 -11.86 -7.50
N SER A 168 14.45 -11.60 -7.16
CA SER A 168 15.24 -12.46 -6.27
C SER A 168 14.70 -12.54 -4.85
N LEU A 169 14.09 -11.44 -4.38
CA LEU A 169 13.45 -11.35 -3.05
C LEU A 169 12.15 -12.17 -2.95
N LYS A 170 11.56 -12.58 -4.09
CA LYS A 170 10.30 -13.35 -4.14
C LYS A 170 9.11 -12.68 -3.42
N VAL A 171 9.16 -11.35 -3.29
CA VAL A 171 8.11 -10.54 -2.64
C VAL A 171 6.91 -10.25 -3.56
N VAL A 172 6.98 -10.70 -4.80
CA VAL A 172 5.87 -10.77 -5.75
C VAL A 172 5.71 -12.23 -6.16
N SER A 173 4.51 -12.77 -6.00
CA SER A 173 4.21 -14.15 -6.39
C SER A 173 4.34 -14.35 -7.91
N THR A 174 4.72 -15.55 -8.33
CA THR A 174 4.75 -15.95 -9.75
C THR A 174 3.38 -16.28 -10.32
N ASP A 175 2.32 -16.23 -9.49
CA ASP A 175 0.92 -16.39 -9.91
C ASP A 175 0.53 -15.32 -10.93
N GLU A 176 -0.31 -15.66 -11.91
CA GLU A 176 -0.76 -14.75 -12.97
C GLU A 176 -1.45 -13.49 -12.44
N ASN A 177 -2.09 -13.58 -11.28
CA ASN A 177 -2.73 -12.44 -10.60
C ASN A 177 -1.74 -11.47 -9.95
N ALA A 178 -0.47 -11.84 -9.82
CA ALA A 178 0.55 -11.06 -9.12
C ALA A 178 1.75 -10.69 -9.99
N ILE A 179 2.25 -11.60 -10.84
CA ILE A 179 3.54 -11.46 -11.54
C ILE A 179 3.65 -10.19 -12.39
N TRP A 180 2.53 -9.72 -12.93
CA TRP A 180 2.46 -8.49 -13.73
C TRP A 180 2.90 -7.23 -12.97
N LEU A 181 2.86 -7.23 -11.62
CA LEU A 181 3.28 -6.11 -10.79
C LEU A 181 4.74 -5.74 -11.00
N ILE A 182 5.61 -6.73 -11.26
CA ILE A 182 7.05 -6.49 -11.50
C ILE A 182 7.23 -5.55 -12.70
N ASP A 183 6.62 -5.86 -13.82
CA ASP A 183 6.70 -5.02 -15.02
C ASP A 183 5.95 -3.71 -14.84
N TYR A 184 4.80 -3.74 -14.18
CA TYR A 184 4.01 -2.56 -13.90
C TYR A 184 4.77 -1.49 -13.11
N TRP A 185 5.52 -1.89 -12.07
CA TRP A 185 6.32 -0.96 -11.29
C TRP A 185 7.61 -0.58 -12.01
N CYS A 186 8.36 -1.54 -12.54
CA CYS A 186 9.66 -1.29 -13.17
C CYS A 186 9.59 -0.50 -14.47
N ASN A 187 8.43 -0.41 -15.11
CA ASN A 187 8.21 0.46 -16.27
C ASN A 187 7.91 1.92 -15.91
N LYS A 188 7.71 2.23 -14.61
CA LYS A 188 7.49 3.60 -14.13
C LYS A 188 8.82 4.31 -13.83
N ASP A 189 8.72 5.61 -13.66
CA ASP A 189 9.71 6.41 -12.95
C ASP A 189 9.30 6.60 -11.48
N ILE A 190 10.16 7.19 -10.68
CA ILE A 190 9.89 7.43 -9.25
C ILE A 190 8.62 8.25 -9.07
N GLY A 191 8.40 9.30 -9.86
CA GLY A 191 7.18 10.09 -9.80
C GLY A 191 5.91 9.26 -10.06
N GLY A 192 5.96 8.33 -11.01
CA GLY A 192 4.86 7.40 -11.30
C GLY A 192 4.62 6.39 -10.17
N LEU A 193 5.69 5.92 -9.50
CA LEU A 193 5.58 5.05 -8.33
C LEU A 193 4.94 5.78 -7.14
N ILE A 194 5.36 7.01 -6.87
CA ILE A 194 4.77 7.86 -5.81
C ILE A 194 3.27 8.06 -6.05
N GLN A 195 2.88 8.45 -7.28
CA GLN A 195 1.49 8.71 -7.63
C GLN A 195 0.60 7.47 -7.53
N MET A 196 1.15 6.29 -7.79
CA MET A 196 0.37 5.05 -7.72
C MET A 196 0.43 4.43 -6.34
N SER A 197 1.60 4.04 -5.87
CA SER A 197 1.74 3.22 -4.67
C SER A 197 1.46 3.98 -3.38
N PHE A 198 1.76 5.29 -3.33
CA PHE A 198 1.69 6.08 -2.10
C PHE A 198 0.50 7.05 -2.03
N SER A 199 -0.35 7.10 -3.06
CA SER A 199 -1.59 7.89 -3.05
C SER A 199 -2.79 7.13 -3.60
N ARG A 200 -2.88 6.89 -4.91
CA ARG A 200 -4.06 6.28 -5.53
C ARG A 200 -4.38 4.89 -4.98
N HIS A 201 -3.39 4.05 -4.76
CA HIS A 201 -3.54 2.71 -4.22
C HIS A 201 -4.15 2.74 -2.81
N TRP A 202 -3.69 3.65 -1.96
CA TRP A 202 -4.26 3.87 -0.64
C TRP A 202 -5.74 4.25 -0.71
N ILE A 203 -6.10 5.23 -1.57
CA ILE A 203 -7.50 5.65 -1.74
C ILE A 203 -8.38 4.47 -2.09
N MET A 204 -7.98 3.68 -3.10
CA MET A 204 -8.78 2.57 -3.61
C MET A 204 -9.08 1.52 -2.52
N HIS A 205 -8.05 1.13 -1.76
CA HIS A 205 -8.20 0.13 -0.71
C HIS A 205 -8.89 0.68 0.55
N THR A 206 -8.63 1.92 0.94
CA THR A 206 -9.34 2.56 2.06
C THR A 206 -10.84 2.71 1.77
N GLU A 207 -11.21 3.12 0.55
CA GLU A 207 -12.62 3.15 0.13
C GLU A 207 -13.28 1.75 0.14
N ALA A 208 -12.53 0.73 -0.27
CA ALA A 208 -13.02 -0.65 -0.18
C ALA A 208 -13.26 -1.06 1.27
N CYS A 209 -12.36 -0.71 2.20
CA CYS A 209 -12.54 -0.96 3.63
C CYS A 209 -13.78 -0.25 4.19
N LEU A 210 -13.98 1.03 3.87
CA LEU A 210 -15.18 1.78 4.29
C LEU A 210 -16.47 1.14 3.75
N ARG A 211 -16.45 0.63 2.52
CA ARG A 211 -17.59 -0.07 1.94
C ARG A 211 -17.86 -1.39 2.66
N ILE A 212 -16.83 -2.14 3.03
CA ILE A 212 -16.96 -3.35 3.85
C ILE A 212 -17.58 -2.99 5.20
N LYS A 213 -17.00 -2.01 5.92
CA LYS A 213 -17.52 -1.53 7.20
C LYS A 213 -19.01 -1.16 7.11
N ASN A 214 -19.40 -0.34 6.13
CA ASN A 214 -20.80 0.08 5.96
C ASN A 214 -21.74 -1.09 5.59
N LYS A 215 -21.20 -2.19 5.06
CA LYS A 215 -22.01 -3.39 4.75
C LYS A 215 -22.25 -4.27 5.96
N ILE A 216 -21.29 -4.35 6.86
CA ILE A 216 -21.38 -5.18 8.09
C ILE A 216 -22.01 -4.42 9.26
N HIS A 217 -21.90 -3.07 9.27
CA HIS A 217 -22.52 -2.16 10.24
C HIS A 217 -23.34 -1.09 9.49
N PRO A 218 -24.55 -1.42 8.99
CA PRO A 218 -25.39 -0.54 8.20
C PRO A 218 -25.99 0.63 8.99
#